data_290e1daf1dda6486becbc4470c461f86
#
_entry.id   290e1daf1dda6486becbc4470c461f86
#
_cell.length_a   1.000
_cell.length_b   1.000
_cell.length_c   1.000
_cell.angle_alpha   90.00
_cell.angle_beta   90.00
_cell.angle_gamma   90.00
#
_symmetry.space_group_name_H-M   'P 1'
#
loop_
_entity.id
_entity.type
_entity.pdbx_description
1 polymer ?
#
loop_
_entity_poly.entity_id
_entity_poly.type
_entity_poly.pdbx_seq_one_letter_code
_entity_poly.pdbx_strand_id
1 'polypeptide(L)'
;PIDQIKITSKYISKVSKILLKNKLIDKIITEEEIRKKIMKEFSKVWLWFYDFQLNIMTNNMKFLGKDLNIFYIVATCLLNQIYNYDNKFKSKDIYSIIFDDYTRAIVDQSAAGLNTMSISEMTGLPRATVIRKLKLLEKKRLLTSNLKKQFYLPNTSTQMSSLIKNNFRFKSEFIAKTL
;
A
#
# COMPACT_ATOMS: atom_id res chain seq x y z
N PRO A 1 14.29 -5.56 -15.25
CA PRO A 1 13.86 -6.85 -14.66
C PRO A 1 14.71 -7.28 -13.46
N ILE A 2 16.04 -7.18 -13.55
CA ILE A 2 16.98 -7.63 -12.50
C ILE A 2 16.76 -6.87 -11.19
N ASP A 3 16.60 -5.54 -11.23
CA ASP A 3 16.37 -4.73 -10.05
C ASP A 3 15.03 -5.06 -9.38
N GLN A 4 14.00 -5.33 -10.18
CA GLN A 4 12.69 -5.74 -9.66
C GLN A 4 12.78 -7.10 -8.95
N ILE A 5 13.52 -8.06 -9.49
CA ILE A 5 13.74 -9.37 -8.85
C ILE A 5 14.47 -9.18 -7.52
N LYS A 6 15.50 -8.33 -7.46
CA LYS A 6 16.24 -8.02 -6.24
C LYS A 6 15.35 -7.40 -5.16
N ILE A 7 14.54 -6.40 -5.54
CA ILE A 7 13.59 -5.74 -4.62
C ILE A 7 12.57 -6.75 -4.09
N THR A 8 11.99 -7.56 -4.98
CA THR A 8 10.99 -8.58 -4.63
C THR A 8 11.59 -9.64 -3.72
N SER A 9 12.79 -10.16 -4.02
CA SER A 9 13.47 -11.16 -3.19
C SER A 9 13.76 -10.65 -1.79
N LYS A 10 14.26 -9.43 -1.68
CA LYS A 10 14.52 -8.76 -0.40
C LYS A 10 13.25 -8.58 0.43
N TYR A 11 12.15 -8.19 -0.22
CA TYR A 11 10.86 -8.02 0.43
C TYR A 11 10.32 -9.36 0.97
N ILE A 12 10.29 -10.39 0.14
CA ILE A 12 9.78 -11.72 0.53
C ILE A 12 10.65 -12.33 1.64
N SER A 13 11.98 -12.18 1.59
CA SER A 13 12.87 -12.62 2.65
C SER A 13 12.58 -11.94 3.99
N LYS A 14 12.27 -10.63 3.99
CA LYS A 14 11.83 -9.93 5.20
C LYS A 14 10.50 -10.48 5.72
N VAL A 15 9.55 -10.76 4.83
CA VAL A 15 8.26 -11.37 5.21
C VAL A 15 8.48 -12.75 5.81
N SER A 16 9.40 -13.58 5.27
CA SER A 16 9.68 -14.91 5.81
C SER A 16 10.18 -14.87 7.27
N LYS A 17 10.96 -13.83 7.64
CA LYS A 17 11.38 -13.63 9.04
C LYS A 17 10.20 -13.39 9.98
N ILE A 18 9.21 -12.63 9.51
CA ILE A 18 7.97 -12.36 10.27
C ILE A 18 7.14 -13.64 10.40
N LEU A 19 7.01 -14.39 9.32
CA LEU A 19 6.27 -15.64 9.31
C LEU A 19 6.90 -16.67 10.26
N LEU A 20 8.24 -16.78 10.28
CA LEU A 20 8.95 -17.64 11.23
C LEU A 20 8.72 -17.21 12.68
N LYS A 21 8.82 -15.90 12.98
CA LYS A 21 8.54 -15.37 14.32
C LYS A 21 7.14 -15.75 14.83
N ASN A 22 6.17 -15.82 13.92
CA ASN A 22 4.79 -16.20 14.19
C ASN A 22 4.53 -17.72 14.03
N LYS A 23 5.57 -18.54 13.87
CA LYS A 23 5.48 -20.01 13.73
C LYS A 23 4.61 -20.48 12.55
N LEU A 24 4.55 -19.67 11.48
CA LEU A 24 3.80 -19.98 10.25
C LEU A 24 4.66 -20.69 9.20
N ILE A 25 5.97 -20.67 9.37
CA ILE A 25 6.96 -21.42 8.58
C ILE A 25 8.06 -21.93 9.54
N ASP A 26 8.81 -22.94 9.12
CA ASP A 26 9.81 -23.60 9.97
C ASP A 26 11.22 -23.00 9.86
N LYS A 27 11.49 -22.25 8.80
CA LYS A 27 12.80 -21.62 8.56
C LYS A 27 12.70 -20.28 7.83
N ILE A 28 13.73 -19.45 8.00
CA ILE A 28 13.89 -18.24 7.20
C ILE A 28 14.25 -18.65 5.77
N ILE A 29 13.59 -18.05 4.79
CA ILE A 29 13.94 -18.18 3.39
C ILE A 29 14.81 -16.97 3.02
N THR A 30 16.04 -17.23 2.61
CA THR A 30 17.01 -16.18 2.31
C THR A 30 16.68 -15.44 1.00
N GLU A 31 17.20 -14.23 0.86
CA GLU A 31 17.06 -13.45 -0.39
C GLU A 31 17.60 -14.21 -1.60
N GLU A 32 18.69 -14.95 -1.41
CA GLU A 32 19.32 -15.74 -2.47
C GLU A 32 18.48 -16.95 -2.89
N GLU A 33 17.91 -17.68 -1.93
CA GLU A 33 17.01 -18.81 -2.21
C GLU A 33 15.79 -18.33 -3.00
N ILE A 34 15.18 -17.20 -2.60
CA ILE A 34 14.04 -16.62 -3.30
C ILE A 34 14.43 -16.17 -4.71
N ARG A 35 15.59 -15.52 -4.85
CA ARG A 35 16.08 -15.09 -6.16
C ARG A 35 16.31 -16.28 -7.10
N LYS A 36 16.94 -17.35 -6.60
CA LYS A 36 17.13 -18.59 -7.37
C LYS A 36 15.80 -19.21 -7.79
N LYS A 37 14.81 -19.25 -6.90
CA LYS A 37 13.47 -19.74 -7.23
C LYS A 37 12.78 -18.88 -8.28
N ILE A 38 12.80 -17.54 -8.12
CA ILE A 38 12.25 -16.62 -9.13
C ILE A 38 12.92 -16.82 -10.49
N MET A 39 14.24 -16.95 -10.53
CA MET A 39 14.96 -17.14 -11.79
C MET A 39 14.66 -18.50 -12.43
N LYS A 40 14.57 -19.56 -11.64
CA LYS A 40 14.24 -20.92 -12.10
C LYS A 40 12.82 -21.00 -12.66
N GLU A 41 11.87 -20.35 -12.02
CA GLU A 41 10.44 -20.37 -12.38
C GLU A 41 9.97 -18.99 -12.91
N PHE A 42 10.87 -18.28 -13.61
CA PHE A 42 10.68 -16.87 -13.96
C PHE A 42 9.32 -16.56 -14.59
N SER A 43 8.94 -17.28 -15.64
CA SER A 43 7.69 -17.03 -16.36
C SER A 43 6.46 -17.19 -15.46
N LYS A 44 6.48 -18.21 -14.58
CA LYS A 44 5.40 -18.52 -13.66
C LYS A 44 5.26 -17.46 -12.56
N VAL A 45 6.39 -17.10 -11.93
CA VAL A 45 6.41 -16.06 -10.89
C VAL A 45 6.02 -14.71 -11.47
N TRP A 46 6.45 -14.42 -12.71
CA TRP A 46 6.10 -13.18 -13.40
C TRP A 46 4.62 -13.11 -13.75
N LEU A 47 4.03 -14.23 -14.16
CA LEU A 47 2.58 -14.34 -14.36
C LEU A 47 1.82 -14.04 -13.05
N TRP A 48 2.23 -14.63 -11.92
CA TRP A 48 1.62 -14.36 -10.62
C TRP A 48 1.78 -12.90 -10.17
N PHE A 49 2.92 -12.28 -10.48
CA PHE A 49 3.17 -10.87 -10.19
C PHE A 49 2.23 -9.97 -10.99
N TYR A 50 2.05 -10.22 -12.29
CA TYR A 50 1.12 -9.45 -13.09
C TYR A 50 -0.34 -9.68 -12.68
N ASP A 51 -0.73 -10.90 -12.37
CA ASP A 51 -2.06 -11.21 -11.85
C ASP A 51 -2.33 -10.43 -10.55
N PHE A 52 -1.39 -10.44 -9.62
CA PHE A 52 -1.43 -9.64 -8.41
C PHE A 52 -1.57 -8.13 -8.69
N GLN A 53 -0.77 -7.57 -9.60
CA GLN A 53 -0.83 -6.15 -9.96
C GLN A 53 -2.17 -5.79 -10.60
N LEU A 54 -2.67 -6.59 -11.52
CA LEU A 54 -3.95 -6.38 -12.19
C LEU A 54 -5.12 -6.46 -11.21
N ASN A 55 -5.11 -7.41 -10.29
CA ASN A 55 -6.15 -7.55 -9.27
C ASN A 55 -6.19 -6.33 -8.35
N ILE A 56 -5.03 -5.86 -7.85
CA ILE A 56 -4.94 -4.63 -7.04
C ILE A 56 -5.44 -3.43 -7.84
N MET A 57 -4.97 -3.24 -9.06
CA MET A 57 -5.33 -2.10 -9.88
C MET A 57 -6.84 -2.12 -10.20
N THR A 58 -7.38 -3.26 -10.59
CA THR A 58 -8.82 -3.43 -10.88
C THR A 58 -9.67 -3.14 -9.65
N ASN A 59 -9.28 -3.66 -8.48
CA ASN A 59 -9.98 -3.42 -7.22
C ASN A 59 -9.98 -1.92 -6.86
N ASN A 60 -8.83 -1.27 -6.95
CA ASN A 60 -8.70 0.17 -6.69
C ASN A 60 -9.52 1.01 -7.70
N MET A 61 -9.46 0.67 -8.98
CA MET A 61 -10.18 1.39 -10.03
C MET A 61 -11.71 1.24 -9.92
N LYS A 62 -12.20 0.06 -9.55
CA LYS A 62 -13.63 -0.14 -9.25
C LYS A 62 -14.09 0.76 -8.10
N PHE A 63 -13.30 0.83 -7.04
CA PHE A 63 -13.61 1.63 -5.87
C PHE A 63 -13.52 3.15 -6.13
N LEU A 64 -12.48 3.60 -6.83
CA LEU A 64 -12.18 5.02 -7.06
C LEU A 64 -12.88 5.61 -8.30
N GLY A 65 -13.64 4.82 -9.06
CA GLY A 65 -14.43 5.29 -10.19
C GLY A 65 -13.68 5.35 -11.51
N LYS A 66 -12.69 4.49 -11.71
CA LYS A 66 -11.94 4.30 -12.97
C LYS A 66 -11.10 5.52 -13.41
N ASP A 67 -10.74 6.39 -12.48
CA ASP A 67 -9.97 7.61 -12.75
C ASP A 67 -8.55 7.48 -12.15
N LEU A 68 -7.56 7.32 -13.01
CA LEU A 68 -6.15 7.18 -12.63
C LEU A 68 -5.63 8.36 -11.81
N ASN A 69 -6.04 9.58 -12.12
CA ASN A 69 -5.62 10.76 -11.36
C ASN A 69 -6.13 10.69 -9.92
N ILE A 70 -7.37 10.22 -9.73
CA ILE A 70 -7.94 9.97 -8.40
C ILE A 70 -7.12 8.89 -7.68
N PHE A 71 -6.80 7.80 -8.37
CA PHE A 71 -5.97 6.74 -7.81
C PHE A 71 -4.61 7.26 -7.32
N TYR A 72 -3.89 8.03 -8.14
CA TYR A 72 -2.61 8.60 -7.75
C TYR A 72 -2.72 9.53 -6.55
N ILE A 73 -3.72 10.41 -6.50
CA ILE A 73 -3.94 11.33 -5.38
C ILE A 73 -4.21 10.54 -4.08
N VAL A 74 -5.12 9.57 -4.12
CA VAL A 74 -5.47 8.76 -2.94
C VAL A 74 -4.28 7.91 -2.48
N ALA A 75 -3.58 7.27 -3.41
CA ALA A 75 -2.39 6.48 -3.11
C ALA A 75 -1.27 7.32 -2.48
N THR A 76 -1.04 8.54 -2.99
CA THR A 76 -0.05 9.48 -2.44
C THR A 76 -0.40 9.89 -1.01
N CYS A 77 -1.66 10.22 -0.73
CA CYS A 77 -2.11 10.54 0.62
C CYS A 77 -1.96 9.33 1.56
N LEU A 78 -2.33 8.13 1.11
CA LEU A 78 -2.19 6.91 1.90
C LEU A 78 -0.72 6.59 2.20
N LEU A 79 0.16 6.64 1.21
CA LEU A 79 1.59 6.40 1.40
C LEU A 79 2.22 7.38 2.38
N ASN A 80 1.82 8.66 2.31
CA ASN A 80 2.26 9.66 3.27
C ASN A 80 1.81 9.34 4.70
N GLN A 81 0.58 8.88 4.89
CA GLN A 81 0.08 8.46 6.21
C GLN A 81 0.84 7.23 6.73
N ILE A 82 1.09 6.23 5.88
CA ILE A 82 1.90 5.04 6.22
C ILE A 82 3.31 5.47 6.62
N TYR A 83 3.96 6.31 5.85
CA TYR A 83 5.31 6.81 6.14
C TYR A 83 5.38 7.54 7.48
N ASN A 84 4.42 8.40 7.77
CA ASN A 84 4.35 9.12 9.03
C ASN A 84 4.07 8.19 10.22
N TYR A 85 3.23 7.17 10.02
CA TYR A 85 3.00 6.11 11.00
C TYR A 85 4.29 5.36 11.31
N ASP A 86 4.99 4.86 10.30
CA ASP A 86 6.24 4.12 10.47
C ASP A 86 7.32 4.94 11.19
N ASN A 87 7.42 6.23 10.86
CA ASN A 87 8.37 7.13 11.55
C ASN A 87 8.01 7.37 13.02
N LYS A 88 6.73 7.47 13.36
CA LYS A 88 6.25 7.70 14.73
C LYS A 88 6.41 6.46 15.62
N PHE A 89 6.33 5.26 15.04
CA PHE A 89 6.29 3.99 15.77
C PHE A 89 7.54 3.13 15.57
N LYS A 90 8.64 3.67 15.06
CA LYS A 90 9.93 2.97 14.84
C LYS A 90 10.44 2.17 16.05
N SER A 91 10.04 2.54 17.27
CA SER A 91 10.44 1.87 18.51
C SER A 91 9.48 0.78 19.00
N LYS A 92 8.31 0.62 18.39
CA LYS A 92 7.33 -0.40 18.78
C LYS A 92 7.46 -1.63 17.89
N ASP A 93 7.22 -2.81 18.45
CA ASP A 93 7.18 -4.06 17.68
C ASP A 93 5.94 -4.06 16.76
N ILE A 94 6.11 -3.43 15.58
CA ILE A 94 5.08 -3.36 14.53
C ILE A 94 4.60 -4.76 14.09
N TYR A 95 5.37 -5.80 14.37
CA TYR A 95 5.03 -7.18 14.01
C TYR A 95 3.96 -7.81 14.91
N SER A 96 3.63 -7.16 16.03
CA SER A 96 2.56 -7.60 16.94
C SER A 96 1.22 -6.90 16.67
N ILE A 97 1.17 -5.92 15.77
CA ILE A 97 -0.05 -5.14 15.50
C ILE A 97 -0.95 -5.94 14.55
N ILE A 98 -2.17 -6.22 14.98
CA ILE A 98 -3.18 -6.85 14.13
C ILE A 98 -3.64 -5.88 13.03
N PHE A 99 -4.13 -6.45 11.92
CA PHE A 99 -4.53 -5.69 10.73
C PHE A 99 -5.49 -4.51 11.02
N ASP A 100 -6.48 -4.73 11.86
CA ASP A 100 -7.49 -3.71 12.15
C ASP A 100 -6.92 -2.54 12.98
N ASP A 101 -5.97 -2.80 13.87
CA ASP A 101 -5.27 -1.76 14.64
C ASP A 101 -4.28 -0.99 13.75
N TYR A 102 -3.58 -1.70 12.87
CA TYR A 102 -2.68 -1.07 11.89
C TYR A 102 -3.43 -0.14 10.95
N THR A 103 -4.56 -0.57 10.39
CA THR A 103 -5.37 0.25 9.50
C THR A 103 -5.97 1.45 10.21
N ARG A 104 -6.47 1.29 11.43
CA ARG A 104 -6.93 2.41 12.27
C ARG A 104 -5.81 3.41 12.54
N ALA A 105 -4.66 2.93 12.94
CA ALA A 105 -3.53 3.79 13.30
C ALA A 105 -2.96 4.57 12.10
N ILE A 106 -2.97 4.00 10.88
CA ILE A 106 -2.60 4.72 9.66
C ILE A 106 -3.60 5.84 9.37
N VAL A 107 -4.89 5.54 9.50
CA VAL A 107 -5.96 6.47 9.13
C VAL A 107 -6.12 7.58 10.17
N ASP A 108 -5.75 7.36 11.42
CA ASP A 108 -5.84 8.36 12.52
C ASP A 108 -4.70 9.41 12.48
N GLN A 109 -3.98 9.54 11.36
CA GLN A 109 -2.88 10.50 11.19
C GLN A 109 -3.33 11.83 10.58
N SER A 110 -4.38 12.46 11.14
CA SER A 110 -4.89 13.76 10.66
C SER A 110 -3.86 14.89 10.64
N ALA A 111 -2.84 14.81 11.52
CA ALA A 111 -1.76 15.79 11.59
C ALA A 111 -0.75 15.71 10.43
N ALA A 112 -0.77 14.64 9.64
CA ALA A 112 0.22 14.34 8.61
C ALA A 112 -0.35 14.42 7.19
N GLY A 113 -1.41 15.20 6.98
CA GLY A 113 -2.00 15.41 5.66
C GLY A 113 -1.06 16.16 4.71
N LEU A 114 -1.28 15.98 3.41
CA LEU A 114 -0.57 16.68 2.34
C LEU A 114 -1.36 17.88 1.83
N ASN A 115 -0.69 18.99 1.61
CA ASN A 115 -1.31 20.13 0.93
C ASN A 115 -1.38 19.91 -0.60
N THR A 116 -2.17 20.73 -1.28
CA THR A 116 -2.38 20.61 -2.74
C THR A 116 -1.09 20.71 -3.56
N MET A 117 -0.13 21.53 -3.13
CA MET A 117 1.15 21.70 -3.81
C MET A 117 1.97 20.41 -3.73
N SER A 118 2.14 19.88 -2.52
CA SER A 118 2.87 18.61 -2.31
C SER A 118 2.24 17.45 -3.10
N ILE A 119 0.91 17.38 -3.14
CA ILE A 119 0.22 16.35 -3.95
C ILE A 119 0.52 16.55 -5.45
N SER A 120 0.50 17.80 -5.94
CA SER A 120 0.82 18.11 -7.32
C SER A 120 2.26 17.70 -7.68
N GLU A 121 3.22 18.05 -6.85
CA GLU A 121 4.63 17.71 -7.03
C GLU A 121 4.87 16.20 -7.00
N MET A 122 4.29 15.49 -6.01
CA MET A 122 4.48 14.04 -5.86
C MET A 122 3.79 13.23 -6.96
N THR A 123 2.66 13.70 -7.47
CA THR A 123 1.90 12.98 -8.52
C THR A 123 2.29 13.38 -9.94
N GLY A 124 2.96 14.52 -10.12
CA GLY A 124 3.21 15.13 -11.41
C GLY A 124 1.95 15.69 -12.09
N LEU A 125 0.81 15.73 -11.38
CA LEU A 125 -0.44 16.26 -11.93
C LEU A 125 -0.49 17.78 -11.84
N PRO A 126 -1.04 18.49 -12.86
CA PRO A 126 -1.24 19.92 -12.79
C PRO A 126 -2.08 20.31 -11.56
N ARG A 127 -1.67 21.38 -10.85
CA ARG A 127 -2.31 21.83 -9.61
C ARG A 127 -3.83 22.05 -9.76
N ALA A 128 -4.28 22.60 -10.90
CA ALA A 128 -5.71 22.79 -11.17
C ALA A 128 -6.48 21.45 -11.21
N THR A 129 -5.86 20.41 -11.80
CA THR A 129 -6.40 19.05 -11.81
C THR A 129 -6.49 18.49 -10.40
N VAL A 130 -5.43 18.63 -9.59
CA VAL A 130 -5.41 18.18 -8.20
C VAL A 130 -6.52 18.84 -7.40
N ILE A 131 -6.67 20.17 -7.47
CA ILE A 131 -7.73 20.93 -6.77
C ILE A 131 -9.12 20.38 -7.12
N ARG A 132 -9.40 20.21 -8.42
CA ARG A 132 -10.69 19.68 -8.87
C ARG A 132 -10.96 18.28 -8.36
N LYS A 133 -9.95 17.40 -8.37
CA LYS A 133 -10.06 16.02 -7.89
C LYS A 133 -10.18 15.94 -6.38
N LEU A 134 -9.47 16.77 -5.63
CA LEU A 134 -9.59 16.86 -4.17
C LEU A 134 -11.01 17.24 -3.74
N LYS A 135 -11.61 18.26 -4.37
CA LYS A 135 -13.02 18.64 -4.12
C LYS A 135 -13.99 17.46 -4.34
N LEU A 136 -13.77 16.67 -5.41
CA LEU A 136 -14.57 15.49 -5.71
C LEU A 136 -14.36 14.40 -4.64
N LEU A 137 -13.13 14.18 -4.19
CA LEU A 137 -12.78 13.18 -3.18
C LEU A 137 -13.35 13.54 -1.80
N GLU A 138 -13.34 14.84 -1.43
CA GLU A 138 -14.00 15.32 -0.21
C GLU A 138 -15.52 15.12 -0.29
N LYS A 139 -16.16 15.49 -1.41
CA LYS A 139 -17.59 15.24 -1.63
C LYS A 139 -17.97 13.75 -1.50
N LYS A 140 -17.09 12.86 -1.96
CA LYS A 140 -17.25 11.39 -1.84
C LYS A 140 -16.82 10.85 -0.48
N ARG A 141 -16.35 11.67 0.43
CA ARG A 141 -15.80 11.29 1.75
C ARG A 141 -14.65 10.26 1.66
N LEU A 142 -13.90 10.27 0.57
CA LEU A 142 -12.72 9.43 0.37
C LEU A 142 -11.45 10.10 0.89
N LEU A 143 -11.42 11.42 0.91
CA LEU A 143 -10.43 12.23 1.61
C LEU A 143 -11.14 13.28 2.46
N THR A 144 -10.45 13.76 3.45
CA THR A 144 -10.86 14.93 4.26
C THR A 144 -9.67 15.86 4.41
N SER A 145 -9.92 17.10 4.82
CA SER A 145 -8.86 18.08 5.09
C SER A 145 -8.95 18.63 6.52
N ASN A 146 -7.78 18.93 7.10
CA ASN A 146 -7.69 19.64 8.37
C ASN A 146 -7.79 21.18 8.17
N LEU A 147 -7.75 21.93 9.28
CA LEU A 147 -7.80 23.42 9.27
C LEU A 147 -6.66 24.06 8.44
N LYS A 148 -5.54 23.37 8.29
CA LYS A 148 -4.40 23.80 7.44
C LYS A 148 -4.56 23.40 5.97
N LYS A 149 -5.73 22.91 5.57
CA LYS A 149 -6.01 22.39 4.20
C LYS A 149 -5.03 21.30 3.78
N GLN A 150 -4.68 20.42 4.70
CA GLN A 150 -3.89 19.22 4.43
C GLN A 150 -4.85 18.03 4.32
N PHE A 151 -4.75 17.29 3.22
CA PHE A 151 -5.65 16.21 2.83
C PHE A 151 -5.11 14.86 3.33
N TYR A 152 -6.00 14.03 3.85
CA TYR A 152 -5.71 12.70 4.37
C TYR A 152 -6.92 11.77 4.24
N LEU A 153 -6.73 10.46 4.38
CA LEU A 153 -7.81 9.48 4.37
C LEU A 153 -8.49 9.49 5.75
N PRO A 154 -9.82 9.64 5.79
CA PRO A 154 -10.57 9.63 7.05
C PRO A 154 -10.74 8.21 7.61
N ASN A 155 -10.90 8.10 8.93
CA ASN A 155 -11.08 6.83 9.65
C ASN A 155 -12.47 6.17 9.44
N THR A 156 -13.34 6.73 8.62
CA THR A 156 -14.79 6.45 8.74
C THR A 156 -15.38 5.55 7.67
N SER A 157 -14.61 5.06 6.67
CA SER A 157 -15.27 4.27 5.64
C SER A 157 -14.97 2.77 5.76
N THR A 158 -16.00 2.01 6.13
CA THR A 158 -16.07 0.55 5.98
C THR A 158 -15.66 0.11 4.57
N GLN A 159 -15.94 0.94 3.56
CA GLN A 159 -15.56 0.72 2.16
C GLN A 159 -14.05 0.79 1.96
N MET A 160 -13.36 1.77 2.56
CA MET A 160 -11.89 1.87 2.48
C MET A 160 -11.22 0.70 3.20
N SER A 161 -11.73 0.29 4.34
CA SER A 161 -11.27 -0.90 5.05
C SER A 161 -11.40 -2.17 4.20
N SER A 162 -12.54 -2.34 3.52
CA SER A 162 -12.76 -3.46 2.59
C SER A 162 -11.78 -3.43 1.40
N LEU A 163 -11.56 -2.24 0.82
CA LEU A 163 -10.58 -2.06 -0.26
C LEU A 163 -9.17 -2.50 0.19
N ILE A 164 -8.75 -2.03 1.35
CA ILE A 164 -7.43 -2.35 1.91
C ILE A 164 -7.34 -3.86 2.21
N LYS A 165 -8.35 -4.47 2.84
CA LYS A 165 -8.41 -5.91 3.09
C LYS A 165 -8.24 -6.74 1.81
N ASN A 166 -8.96 -6.39 0.74
CA ASN A 166 -8.85 -7.07 -0.54
C ASN A 166 -7.45 -6.94 -1.15
N ASN A 167 -6.84 -5.75 -1.08
CA ASN A 167 -5.48 -5.54 -1.57
C ASN A 167 -4.46 -6.36 -0.78
N PHE A 168 -4.62 -6.48 0.54
CA PHE A 168 -3.78 -7.35 1.36
C PHE A 168 -3.96 -8.83 1.02
N ARG A 169 -5.19 -9.29 0.74
CA ARG A 169 -5.45 -10.66 0.30
C ARG A 169 -4.67 -10.99 -0.98
N PHE A 170 -4.76 -10.16 -2.03
CA PHE A 170 -4.01 -10.38 -3.26
C PHE A 170 -2.50 -10.41 -3.03
N LYS A 171 -2.00 -9.56 -2.15
CA LYS A 171 -0.60 -9.52 -1.78
C LYS A 171 -0.16 -10.78 -1.05
N SER A 172 -0.98 -11.26 -0.10
CA SER A 172 -0.72 -12.50 0.64
C SER A 172 -0.73 -13.72 -0.27
N GLU A 173 -1.67 -13.81 -1.20
CA GLU A 173 -1.73 -14.87 -2.20
C GLU A 173 -0.48 -14.89 -3.09
N PHE A 174 -0.01 -13.73 -3.57
CA PHE A 174 1.24 -13.63 -4.33
C PHE A 174 2.46 -14.11 -3.52
N ILE A 175 2.56 -13.66 -2.26
CA ILE A 175 3.66 -14.06 -1.37
C ILE A 175 3.62 -15.57 -1.13
N ALA A 176 2.46 -16.14 -0.79
CA ALA A 176 2.30 -17.57 -0.53
C ALA A 176 2.65 -18.45 -1.74
N LYS A 177 2.33 -18.00 -2.96
CA LYS A 177 2.73 -18.70 -4.20
C LYS A 177 4.23 -18.64 -4.45
N THR A 178 4.92 -17.60 -3.98
CA THR A 178 6.35 -17.37 -4.24
C THR A 178 7.25 -18.01 -3.17
N LEU A 179 6.76 -18.18 -1.93
CA LEU A 179 7.43 -18.92 -0.86
C LEU A 179 7.37 -20.42 -1.09
#